data_0f36ae58cca17a0005f10d06a63ed22f
#
_entry.id   0f36ae58cca17a0005f10d06a63ed22f
#
_cell.length_a   1.000
_cell.length_b   1.000
_cell.length_c   1.000
_cell.angle_alpha   90.00
_cell.angle_beta   90.00
_cell.angle_gamma   90.00
#
_symmetry.space_group_name_H-M   'P 1'
#
loop_
_entity.id
_entity.type
_entity.pdbx_description
1 polymer ?
#
loop_
_entity_poly.entity_id
_entity_poly.type
_entity_poly.pdbx_seq_one_letter_code
_entity_poly.pdbx_strand_id
1 'polypeptide(L)'
;NIDCLLDVADIVVVDPVATGYGLLLDDSCADQFFTIEDDAEALLTFISNWLTRYKRWLSPKYLVGESYGCIRSAVAAGIAGGGGKKRSYAMAFDGLVLIGNSITTGRYFNRDIPCEQTVLAMPTVAAINWYHNHPSDQGLEEFIQEAKQFGDTEYMMALYRGNSLSREEYESVRKRLSYYTGISEEYLDEHLLRWDEEGAVKQIARGKGVDFSRYDAR
;
A
#
# COMPACT_ATOMS: atom_id res chain seq x y z
N ASN A 1 7.96 28.17 -1.17
CA ASN A 1 7.54 27.29 -2.27
C ASN A 1 6.63 28.06 -3.20
N ILE A 2 6.92 28.00 -4.51
CA ILE A 2 6.13 28.67 -5.53
C ILE A 2 4.74 28.04 -5.68
N ASP A 3 4.63 26.75 -5.36
CA ASP A 3 3.40 25.97 -5.45
C ASP A 3 3.00 25.50 -4.04
N CYS A 4 2.26 26.33 -3.32
CA CYS A 4 1.80 26.01 -1.97
C CYS A 4 0.27 26.03 -1.92
N LEU A 5 -0.33 24.99 -1.33
CA LEU A 5 -1.79 24.91 -1.15
C LEU A 5 -2.34 26.04 -0.25
N LEU A 6 -1.50 26.65 0.58
CA LEU A 6 -1.90 27.79 1.43
C LEU A 6 -2.33 29.03 0.63
N ASP A 7 -1.95 29.11 -0.66
CA ASP A 7 -2.38 30.23 -1.52
C ASP A 7 -3.87 30.12 -1.92
N VAL A 8 -4.46 28.94 -1.80
CA VAL A 8 -5.83 28.64 -2.28
C VAL A 8 -6.71 27.94 -1.23
N ALA A 9 -6.16 27.48 -0.13
CA ALA A 9 -6.88 26.71 0.90
C ALA A 9 -6.32 26.93 2.31
N ASP A 10 -7.18 26.77 3.31
CA ASP A 10 -6.72 26.55 4.68
C ASP A 10 -6.28 25.09 4.84
N ILE A 11 -5.15 24.85 5.46
CA ILE A 11 -4.64 23.52 5.72
C ILE A 11 -4.82 23.19 7.20
N VAL A 12 -5.47 22.06 7.48
CA VAL A 12 -5.65 21.52 8.83
C VAL A 12 -4.95 20.19 8.92
N VAL A 13 -3.88 20.15 9.71
CA VAL A 13 -3.15 18.91 9.99
C VAL A 13 -3.69 18.32 11.29
N VAL A 14 -4.04 17.03 11.25
CA VAL A 14 -4.66 16.35 12.39
C VAL A 14 -3.72 15.24 12.83
N ASP A 15 -3.38 15.24 14.12
CA ASP A 15 -2.77 14.10 14.79
C ASP A 15 -3.91 13.18 15.27
N PRO A 16 -4.08 11.99 14.72
CA PRO A 16 -5.05 11.03 15.22
C PRO A 16 -4.79 10.64 16.68
N VAL A 17 -5.80 10.08 17.32
CA VAL A 17 -5.73 9.65 18.71
C VAL A 17 -4.51 8.73 18.95
N ALA A 18 -3.75 8.99 19.98
CA ALA A 18 -2.50 8.32 20.33
C ALA A 18 -1.36 8.44 19.30
N THR A 19 -1.41 9.46 18.45
CA THR A 19 -0.30 9.79 17.53
C THR A 19 0.12 11.24 17.70
N GLY A 20 1.37 11.56 17.32
CA GLY A 20 1.89 12.92 17.41
C GLY A 20 1.70 13.54 18.79
N TYR A 21 0.96 14.63 18.85
CA TYR A 21 0.57 15.32 20.10
C TYR A 21 -0.82 14.91 20.62
N GLY A 22 -1.53 14.02 19.91
CA GLY A 22 -2.84 13.49 20.30
C GLY A 22 -2.72 12.41 21.36
N LEU A 23 -2.97 12.74 22.64
CA LEU A 23 -2.87 11.80 23.75
C LEU A 23 -4.25 11.26 24.15
N LEU A 24 -4.29 10.00 24.57
CA LEU A 24 -5.41 9.48 25.35
C LEU A 24 -5.34 10.08 26.75
N LEU A 25 -6.46 10.63 27.22
CA LEU A 25 -6.55 11.16 28.60
C LEU A 25 -6.85 10.04 29.59
N ASP A 26 -7.40 8.93 29.13
CA ASP A 26 -7.75 7.76 29.93
C ASP A 26 -7.57 6.50 29.06
N ASP A 27 -6.64 5.65 29.47
CA ASP A 27 -6.33 4.40 28.75
C ASP A 27 -7.51 3.42 28.72
N SER A 28 -8.47 3.54 29.65
CA SER A 28 -9.69 2.71 29.66
C SER A 28 -10.60 2.98 28.46
N CYS A 29 -10.39 4.09 27.76
CA CYS A 29 -11.14 4.46 26.55
C CYS A 29 -10.43 4.05 25.25
N ALA A 30 -9.28 3.39 25.30
CA ALA A 30 -8.46 3.06 24.13
C ALA A 30 -9.25 2.26 23.08
N ASP A 31 -10.02 1.28 23.51
CA ASP A 31 -10.82 0.43 22.61
C ASP A 31 -11.86 1.18 21.78
N GLN A 32 -12.14 2.43 22.11
CA GLN A 32 -13.11 3.27 21.40
C GLN A 32 -12.51 3.98 20.17
N PHE A 33 -11.19 3.84 19.90
CA PHE A 33 -10.48 4.60 18.88
C PHE A 33 -9.66 3.77 17.90
N PHE A 34 -9.47 2.47 18.17
CA PHE A 34 -8.49 1.67 17.40
C PHE A 34 -9.09 0.66 16.42
N THR A 35 -10.39 0.71 16.16
CA THR A 35 -10.93 0.10 14.95
C THR A 35 -10.88 1.10 13.78
N ILE A 36 -10.96 0.60 12.55
CA ILE A 36 -10.95 1.47 11.35
C ILE A 36 -12.13 2.45 11.37
N GLU A 37 -13.31 1.97 11.77
CA GLU A 37 -14.52 2.78 11.86
C GLU A 37 -14.45 3.81 13.01
N ASP A 38 -13.97 3.40 14.17
CA ASP A 38 -13.89 4.30 15.33
C ASP A 38 -12.85 5.40 15.13
N ASP A 39 -11.72 5.10 14.51
CA ASP A 39 -10.70 6.06 14.09
C ASP A 39 -11.26 7.08 13.09
N ALA A 40 -12.02 6.61 12.10
CA ALA A 40 -12.69 7.50 11.13
C ALA A 40 -13.79 8.36 11.80
N GLU A 41 -14.56 7.82 12.75
CA GLU A 41 -15.56 8.58 13.51
C GLU A 41 -14.91 9.62 14.42
N ALA A 42 -13.75 9.33 15.02
CA ALA A 42 -12.98 10.29 15.79
C ALA A 42 -12.53 11.47 14.91
N LEU A 43 -12.02 11.18 13.71
CA LEU A 43 -11.68 12.20 12.72
C LEU A 43 -12.89 13.06 12.35
N LEU A 44 -14.05 12.46 12.04
CA LEU A 44 -15.27 13.21 11.70
C LEU A 44 -15.77 14.08 12.85
N THR A 45 -15.64 13.59 14.07
CA THR A 45 -15.95 14.37 15.28
C THR A 45 -15.04 15.60 15.42
N PHE A 46 -13.74 15.40 15.20
CA PHE A 46 -12.79 16.50 15.16
C PHE A 46 -13.16 17.52 14.07
N ILE A 47 -13.39 17.07 12.84
CA ILE A 47 -13.76 17.95 11.72
C ILE A 47 -15.02 18.73 12.03
N SER A 48 -16.09 18.10 12.54
CA SER A 48 -17.34 18.77 12.93
C SER A 48 -17.10 19.89 13.93
N ASN A 49 -16.31 19.61 14.96
CA ASN A 49 -15.98 20.58 16.01
C ASN A 49 -15.15 21.74 15.44
N TRP A 50 -14.19 21.44 14.56
CA TRP A 50 -13.38 22.44 13.90
C TRP A 50 -14.20 23.35 12.99
N LEU A 51 -15.07 22.76 12.12
CA LEU A 51 -15.95 23.52 11.23
C LEU A 51 -16.90 24.42 11.98
N THR A 52 -17.41 23.98 13.15
CA THR A 52 -18.25 24.77 14.04
C THR A 52 -17.49 25.93 14.65
N ARG A 53 -16.31 25.65 15.23
CA ARG A 53 -15.46 26.64 15.91
C ARG A 53 -15.04 27.75 14.96
N TYR A 54 -14.63 27.39 13.72
CA TYR A 54 -14.10 28.34 12.74
C TYR A 54 -15.15 28.81 11.71
N LYS A 55 -16.42 28.39 11.87
CA LYS A 55 -17.54 28.77 10.99
C LYS A 55 -17.31 28.43 9.51
N ARG A 56 -16.77 27.25 9.24
CA ARG A 56 -16.35 26.80 7.88
C ARG A 56 -17.26 25.72 7.26
N TRP A 57 -18.47 25.56 7.78
CA TRP A 57 -19.42 24.53 7.28
C TRP A 57 -19.73 24.66 5.78
N LEU A 58 -19.78 25.86 5.24
CA LEU A 58 -20.10 26.12 3.83
C LEU A 58 -18.86 26.09 2.92
N SER A 59 -17.64 25.96 3.46
CA SER A 59 -16.43 25.87 2.65
C SER A 59 -16.33 24.49 2.02
N PRO A 60 -15.81 24.37 0.77
CA PRO A 60 -15.42 23.10 0.21
C PRO A 60 -14.43 22.36 1.11
N LYS A 61 -14.59 21.04 1.22
CA LYS A 61 -13.85 20.18 2.13
C LYS A 61 -13.18 19.05 1.37
N TYR A 62 -11.85 18.96 1.52
CA TYR A 62 -11.05 17.91 0.93
C TYR A 62 -10.31 17.14 2.03
N LEU A 63 -10.30 15.81 1.95
CA LEU A 63 -9.46 14.99 2.80
C LEU A 63 -8.21 14.57 2.01
N VAL A 64 -7.06 14.75 2.64
CA VAL A 64 -5.78 14.27 2.12
C VAL A 64 -5.26 13.19 3.07
N GLY A 65 -5.12 11.98 2.56
CA GLY A 65 -4.61 10.85 3.32
C GLY A 65 -3.37 10.25 2.68
N GLU A 66 -2.38 9.94 3.50
CA GLU A 66 -1.18 9.20 3.08
C GLU A 66 -1.17 7.83 3.76
N SER A 67 -0.82 6.78 2.99
CA SER A 67 -0.72 5.41 3.50
C SER A 67 -2.01 4.97 4.20
N TYR A 68 -1.99 4.61 5.49
CA TYR A 68 -3.19 4.30 6.28
C TYR A 68 -4.20 5.47 6.30
N GLY A 69 -3.74 6.71 6.16
CA GLY A 69 -4.61 7.88 6.01
C GLY A 69 -5.55 7.79 4.80
N CYS A 70 -5.21 7.01 3.76
CA CYS A 70 -6.11 6.73 2.64
C CYS A 70 -7.33 5.93 3.10
N ILE A 71 -7.12 4.90 3.92
CA ILE A 71 -8.19 4.07 4.50
C ILE A 71 -9.07 4.93 5.40
N ARG A 72 -8.46 5.67 6.32
CA ARG A 72 -9.19 6.60 7.21
C ARG A 72 -10.03 7.60 6.45
N SER A 73 -9.47 8.23 5.42
CA SER A 73 -10.19 9.23 4.61
C SER A 73 -11.35 8.63 3.83
N ALA A 74 -11.17 7.44 3.24
CA ALA A 74 -12.21 6.76 2.49
C ALA A 74 -13.37 6.31 3.40
N VAL A 75 -13.05 5.73 4.56
CA VAL A 75 -14.06 5.30 5.54
C VAL A 75 -14.79 6.51 6.14
N ALA A 76 -14.07 7.57 6.49
CA ALA A 76 -14.68 8.80 6.98
C ALA A 76 -15.63 9.43 5.96
N ALA A 77 -15.25 9.48 4.68
CA ALA A 77 -16.13 9.98 3.62
C ALA A 77 -17.37 9.08 3.44
N GLY A 78 -17.23 7.77 3.52
CA GLY A 78 -18.34 6.81 3.47
C GLY A 78 -19.31 6.99 4.65
N ILE A 79 -18.80 7.16 5.87
CA ILE A 79 -19.61 7.41 7.07
C ILE A 79 -20.34 8.75 6.95
N ALA A 80 -19.65 9.82 6.54
CA ALA A 80 -20.24 11.14 6.34
C ALA A 80 -21.34 11.13 5.26
N GLY A 81 -21.17 10.33 4.21
CA GLY A 81 -22.15 10.11 3.14
C GLY A 81 -23.37 9.25 3.51
N GLY A 82 -23.50 8.85 4.78
CA GLY A 82 -24.63 8.06 5.28
C GLY A 82 -24.36 6.57 5.48
N GLY A 83 -23.13 6.10 5.27
CA GLY A 83 -22.73 4.71 5.51
C GLY A 83 -22.48 4.37 6.99
N GLY A 84 -22.51 5.36 7.88
CA GLY A 84 -22.26 5.16 9.31
C GLY A 84 -23.42 4.50 10.04
N LYS A 85 -23.08 3.60 10.96
CA LYS A 85 -24.07 2.88 11.81
C LYS A 85 -24.36 3.61 13.13
N LYS A 86 -23.39 4.34 13.65
CA LYS A 86 -23.44 4.91 15.00
C LYS A 86 -23.92 6.36 15.02
N ARG A 87 -23.54 7.17 14.07
CA ARG A 87 -23.84 8.62 14.04
C ARG A 87 -24.01 9.11 12.62
N SER A 88 -24.95 10.06 12.43
CA SER A 88 -25.08 10.81 11.20
C SER A 88 -24.29 12.10 11.30
N TYR A 89 -23.48 12.38 10.30
CA TYR A 89 -22.73 13.63 10.17
C TYR A 89 -23.36 14.48 9.07
N ALA A 90 -23.68 15.74 9.38
CA ALA A 90 -24.27 16.67 8.41
C ALA A 90 -23.15 17.31 7.55
N MET A 91 -22.26 16.51 6.97
CA MET A 91 -21.19 16.98 6.09
C MET A 91 -20.97 16.06 4.91
N ALA A 92 -20.45 16.65 3.84
CA ALA A 92 -19.92 15.94 2.69
C ALA A 92 -18.51 16.47 2.37
N PHE A 93 -17.72 15.65 1.70
CA PHE A 93 -16.40 16.03 1.20
C PHE A 93 -16.50 16.24 -0.30
N ASP A 94 -15.89 17.32 -0.78
CA ASP A 94 -15.86 17.68 -2.21
C ASP A 94 -14.79 16.85 -2.96
N GLY A 95 -13.81 16.29 -2.24
CA GLY A 95 -12.82 15.40 -2.83
C GLY A 95 -11.95 14.69 -1.82
N LEU A 96 -11.28 13.62 -2.30
CA LEU A 96 -10.28 12.85 -1.59
C LEU A 96 -8.99 12.87 -2.38
N VAL A 97 -7.86 13.11 -1.72
CA VAL A 97 -6.51 12.95 -2.26
C VAL A 97 -5.84 11.81 -1.51
N LEU A 98 -5.54 10.73 -2.22
CA LEU A 98 -5.03 9.49 -1.64
C LEU A 98 -3.58 9.29 -2.10
N ILE A 99 -2.63 9.48 -1.19
CA ILE A 99 -1.19 9.42 -1.44
C ILE A 99 -0.66 8.07 -0.94
N GLY A 100 0.01 7.30 -1.81
CA GLY A 100 0.48 5.96 -1.43
C GLY A 100 -0.68 5.07 -0.98
N ASN A 101 -1.70 4.97 -1.84
CA ASN A 101 -2.99 4.34 -1.55
C ASN A 101 -2.84 2.91 -0.99
N SER A 102 -3.41 2.66 0.19
CA SER A 102 -3.43 1.38 0.89
C SER A 102 -4.85 0.85 1.19
N ILE A 103 -5.86 1.27 0.43
CA ILE A 103 -7.27 0.87 0.66
C ILE A 103 -7.47 -0.64 0.56
N THR A 104 -6.63 -1.33 -0.20
CA THR A 104 -6.67 -2.79 -0.33
C THR A 104 -5.98 -3.54 0.80
N THR A 105 -5.37 -2.84 1.77
CA THR A 105 -4.59 -3.45 2.85
C THR A 105 -5.38 -4.30 3.83
N GLY A 106 -6.70 -4.31 3.80
CA GLY A 106 -7.48 -5.33 4.48
C GLY A 106 -7.08 -6.77 4.12
N ARG A 107 -6.40 -6.95 2.98
CA ARG A 107 -5.79 -8.21 2.56
C ARG A 107 -4.37 -8.41 3.10
N TYR A 108 -3.64 -7.36 3.52
CA TYR A 108 -2.30 -7.46 4.10
C TYR A 108 -2.29 -8.06 5.52
N PHE A 109 -3.40 -8.00 6.23
CA PHE A 109 -3.52 -8.60 7.56
C PHE A 109 -3.87 -10.09 7.50
N ASN A 110 -4.38 -10.59 6.38
CA ASN A 110 -4.43 -12.01 6.09
C ASN A 110 -3.11 -12.40 5.42
N ARG A 111 -2.40 -13.35 6.00
CA ARG A 111 -1.07 -13.82 5.56
C ARG A 111 -1.01 -14.38 4.13
N ASP A 112 -2.10 -14.38 3.40
CA ASP A 112 -2.15 -14.78 2.01
C ASP A 112 -1.77 -13.60 1.12
N ILE A 113 -0.59 -13.66 0.54
CA ILE A 113 -0.12 -12.68 -0.46
C ILE A 113 -1.05 -12.78 -1.67
N PRO A 114 -1.80 -11.73 -2.01
CA PRO A 114 -2.66 -11.76 -3.20
C PRO A 114 -1.81 -11.96 -4.45
N CYS A 115 -2.26 -12.81 -5.37
CA CYS A 115 -1.54 -13.07 -6.63
C CYS A 115 -1.27 -11.78 -7.42
N GLU A 116 -2.22 -10.84 -7.39
CA GLU A 116 -2.11 -9.56 -8.09
C GLU A 116 -0.95 -8.71 -7.55
N GLN A 117 -0.66 -8.79 -6.24
CA GLN A 117 0.41 -7.98 -5.63
C GLN A 117 1.78 -8.38 -6.17
N THR A 118 2.08 -9.67 -6.25
CA THR A 118 3.36 -10.15 -6.77
C THR A 118 3.54 -9.81 -8.25
N VAL A 119 2.47 -9.90 -9.04
CA VAL A 119 2.50 -9.52 -10.47
C VAL A 119 2.71 -8.01 -10.64
N LEU A 120 1.97 -7.19 -9.90
CA LEU A 120 2.09 -5.73 -9.98
C LEU A 120 3.45 -5.20 -9.49
N ALA A 121 4.06 -5.87 -8.51
CA ALA A 121 5.39 -5.50 -8.01
C ALA A 121 6.54 -6.02 -8.91
N MET A 122 6.27 -6.90 -9.86
CA MET A 122 7.28 -7.51 -10.74
C MET A 122 8.21 -6.51 -11.40
N PRO A 123 7.73 -5.40 -12.03
CA PRO A 123 8.61 -4.44 -12.69
C PRO A 123 9.58 -3.77 -11.71
N THR A 124 9.12 -3.47 -10.50
CA THR A 124 9.94 -2.84 -9.45
C THR A 124 11.03 -3.79 -8.97
N VAL A 125 10.66 -5.04 -8.67
CA VAL A 125 11.64 -6.04 -8.19
C VAL A 125 12.62 -6.40 -9.29
N ALA A 126 12.19 -6.47 -10.54
CA ALA A 126 13.07 -6.67 -11.68
C ALA A 126 14.08 -5.52 -11.83
N ALA A 127 13.65 -4.27 -11.64
CA ALA A 127 14.55 -3.12 -11.67
C ALA A 127 15.62 -3.19 -10.56
N ILE A 128 15.22 -3.58 -9.35
CA ILE A 128 16.14 -3.77 -8.21
C ILE A 128 17.15 -4.88 -8.53
N ASN A 129 16.67 -6.01 -9.03
CA ASN A 129 17.52 -7.12 -9.44
C ASN A 129 18.50 -6.71 -10.55
N TRP A 130 18.02 -6.01 -11.56
CA TRP A 130 18.87 -5.52 -12.65
C TRP A 130 19.99 -4.60 -12.13
N TYR A 131 19.64 -3.67 -11.25
CA TYR A 131 20.60 -2.73 -10.67
C TYR A 131 21.70 -3.41 -9.85
N HIS A 132 21.33 -4.41 -9.05
CA HIS A 132 22.28 -5.04 -8.12
C HIS A 132 23.00 -6.28 -8.66
N ASN A 133 22.39 -7.01 -9.56
CA ASN A 133 22.88 -8.30 -10.03
C ASN A 133 23.29 -8.31 -11.51
N HIS A 134 22.85 -7.34 -12.30
CA HIS A 134 23.10 -7.27 -13.73
C HIS A 134 22.87 -8.63 -14.44
N PRO A 135 21.67 -9.23 -14.37
CA PRO A 135 21.42 -10.56 -14.88
C PRO A 135 21.47 -10.65 -16.40
N SER A 136 21.55 -9.52 -17.09
CA SER A 136 21.51 -9.39 -18.54
C SER A 136 22.31 -8.16 -18.98
N ASP A 137 22.82 -8.19 -20.21
CA ASP A 137 23.44 -7.02 -20.90
C ASP A 137 22.40 -6.07 -21.51
N GLN A 138 21.10 -6.43 -21.42
CA GLN A 138 19.99 -5.57 -21.88
C GLN A 138 19.91 -4.26 -21.09
N GLY A 139 19.37 -3.23 -21.71
CA GLY A 139 19.04 -1.99 -21.01
C GLY A 139 17.95 -2.20 -19.94
N LEU A 140 17.99 -1.39 -18.89
CA LEU A 140 17.05 -1.46 -17.78
C LEU A 140 15.57 -1.45 -18.25
N GLU A 141 15.24 -0.55 -19.17
CA GLU A 141 13.87 -0.39 -19.68
C GLU A 141 13.35 -1.67 -20.37
N GLU A 142 14.17 -2.25 -21.23
CA GLU A 142 13.84 -3.47 -21.97
C GLU A 142 13.67 -4.65 -21.01
N PHE A 143 14.57 -4.81 -20.05
CA PHE A 143 14.49 -5.85 -19.03
C PHE A 143 13.22 -5.74 -18.17
N ILE A 144 12.85 -4.53 -17.77
CA ILE A 144 11.61 -4.27 -17.01
C ILE A 144 10.37 -4.60 -17.85
N GLN A 145 10.34 -4.23 -19.14
CA GLN A 145 9.20 -4.52 -20.00
C GLN A 145 9.01 -6.03 -20.23
N GLU A 146 10.10 -6.79 -20.41
CA GLU A 146 10.03 -8.25 -20.49
C GLU A 146 9.54 -8.88 -19.18
N ALA A 147 10.06 -8.44 -18.04
CA ALA A 147 9.61 -8.88 -16.72
C ALA A 147 8.11 -8.60 -16.51
N LYS A 148 7.67 -7.41 -16.89
CA LYS A 148 6.26 -7.02 -16.83
C LYS A 148 5.41 -7.92 -17.72
N GLN A 149 5.80 -8.15 -18.97
CA GLN A 149 5.06 -9.01 -19.88
C GLN A 149 4.97 -10.44 -19.33
N PHE A 150 6.06 -10.98 -18.82
CA PHE A 150 6.06 -12.29 -18.15
C PHE A 150 5.11 -12.30 -16.94
N GLY A 151 5.14 -11.27 -16.11
CA GLY A 151 4.26 -11.12 -14.96
C GLY A 151 2.78 -11.13 -15.36
N ASP A 152 2.42 -10.30 -16.33
CA ASP A 152 1.04 -10.09 -16.78
C ASP A 152 0.45 -11.32 -17.52
N THR A 153 1.29 -12.25 -17.96
CA THR A 153 0.86 -13.39 -18.77
C THR A 153 1.15 -14.73 -18.08
N GLU A 154 2.34 -15.26 -18.24
CA GLU A 154 2.69 -16.61 -17.80
C GLU A 154 2.66 -16.77 -16.28
N TYR A 155 3.23 -15.81 -15.56
CA TYR A 155 3.28 -15.87 -14.10
C TYR A 155 1.90 -15.72 -13.46
N MET A 156 1.08 -14.78 -13.93
CA MET A 156 -0.31 -14.64 -13.46
C MET A 156 -1.10 -15.94 -13.69
N MET A 157 -0.97 -16.54 -14.87
CA MET A 157 -1.63 -17.81 -15.18
C MET A 157 -1.11 -18.97 -14.33
N ALA A 158 0.17 -18.99 -14.03
CA ALA A 158 0.74 -20.01 -13.15
C ALA A 158 0.19 -19.88 -11.72
N LEU A 159 0.10 -18.68 -11.18
CA LEU A 159 -0.51 -18.43 -9.87
C LEU A 159 -2.01 -18.84 -9.84
N TYR A 160 -2.74 -18.54 -10.90
CA TYR A 160 -4.16 -18.92 -11.02
C TYR A 160 -4.37 -20.43 -11.09
N ARG A 161 -3.55 -21.13 -11.87
CA ARG A 161 -3.63 -22.59 -12.02
C ARG A 161 -3.13 -23.35 -10.79
N GLY A 162 -2.19 -22.78 -10.05
CA GLY A 162 -1.67 -23.36 -8.81
C GLY A 162 -1.27 -24.83 -8.97
N ASN A 163 -1.85 -25.72 -8.19
CA ASN A 163 -1.54 -27.17 -8.19
C ASN A 163 -1.92 -27.91 -9.50
N SER A 164 -2.58 -27.26 -10.45
CA SER A 164 -2.87 -27.87 -11.77
C SER A 164 -1.80 -27.60 -12.82
N LEU A 165 -0.70 -26.94 -12.47
CA LEU A 165 0.49 -26.86 -13.32
C LEU A 165 1.15 -28.22 -13.46
N SER A 166 1.62 -28.52 -14.67
CA SER A 166 2.56 -29.63 -14.84
C SER A 166 3.90 -29.26 -14.19
N ARG A 167 4.71 -30.28 -13.89
CA ARG A 167 6.04 -30.05 -13.33
C ARG A 167 6.92 -29.20 -14.26
N GLU A 168 6.85 -29.45 -15.55
CA GLU A 168 7.63 -28.71 -16.55
C GLU A 168 7.21 -27.23 -16.61
N GLU A 169 5.91 -26.94 -16.59
CA GLU A 169 5.39 -25.58 -16.55
C GLU A 169 5.82 -24.86 -15.27
N TYR A 170 5.71 -25.53 -14.13
CA TYR A 170 6.13 -24.98 -12.84
C TYR A 170 7.64 -24.64 -12.83
N GLU A 171 8.50 -25.58 -13.26
CA GLU A 171 9.94 -25.37 -13.33
C GLU A 171 10.32 -24.24 -14.31
N SER A 172 9.64 -24.13 -15.43
CA SER A 172 9.82 -23.05 -16.40
C SER A 172 9.51 -21.69 -15.80
N VAL A 173 8.35 -21.56 -15.15
CA VAL A 173 7.92 -20.32 -14.51
C VAL A 173 8.86 -19.96 -13.37
N ARG A 174 9.23 -20.92 -12.52
CA ARG A 174 10.17 -20.72 -11.41
C ARG A 174 11.51 -20.15 -11.87
N LYS A 175 12.12 -20.73 -12.89
CA LYS A 175 13.41 -20.26 -13.44
C LYS A 175 13.31 -18.83 -13.99
N ARG A 176 12.26 -18.54 -14.75
CA ARG A 176 12.06 -17.21 -15.30
C ARG A 176 11.77 -16.18 -14.20
N LEU A 177 10.99 -16.57 -13.19
CA LEU A 177 10.71 -15.73 -12.04
C LEU A 177 12.01 -15.42 -11.28
N SER A 178 12.85 -16.42 -11.02
CA SER A 178 14.17 -16.23 -10.40
C SER A 178 15.05 -15.32 -11.24
N TYR A 179 15.08 -15.48 -12.55
CA TYR A 179 15.87 -14.66 -13.48
C TYR A 179 15.49 -13.19 -13.40
N TYR A 180 14.18 -12.87 -13.46
CA TYR A 180 13.73 -11.49 -13.44
C TYR A 180 13.82 -10.86 -12.05
N THR A 181 13.53 -11.60 -11.00
CA THR A 181 13.43 -11.05 -9.64
C THR A 181 14.70 -11.14 -8.80
N GLY A 182 15.63 -12.04 -9.15
CA GLY A 182 16.80 -12.36 -8.32
C GLY A 182 16.46 -13.16 -7.07
N ILE A 183 15.21 -13.61 -6.92
CA ILE A 183 14.80 -14.50 -5.83
C ILE A 183 15.28 -15.91 -6.14
N SER A 184 15.87 -16.61 -5.17
CA SER A 184 16.37 -17.96 -5.40
C SER A 184 15.27 -18.95 -5.73
N GLU A 185 15.57 -19.94 -6.57
CA GLU A 185 14.62 -20.99 -6.94
C GLU A 185 14.14 -21.78 -5.73
N GLU A 186 15.00 -21.99 -4.72
CA GLU A 186 14.67 -22.67 -3.46
C GLU A 186 13.62 -21.88 -2.68
N TYR A 187 13.79 -20.56 -2.56
CA TYR A 187 12.80 -19.70 -1.90
C TYR A 187 11.46 -19.75 -2.63
N LEU A 188 11.47 -19.69 -3.96
CA LEU A 188 10.26 -19.76 -4.77
C LEU A 188 9.55 -21.11 -4.64
N ASP A 189 10.28 -22.21 -4.48
CA ASP A 189 9.71 -23.53 -4.22
C ASP A 189 9.03 -23.59 -2.84
N GLU A 190 9.71 -23.12 -1.80
CA GLU A 190 9.19 -23.10 -0.43
C GLU A 190 7.92 -22.25 -0.30
N HIS A 191 7.77 -21.23 -1.15
CA HIS A 191 6.67 -20.27 -1.11
C HIS A 191 5.67 -20.44 -2.28
N LEU A 192 5.73 -21.56 -3.02
CA LEU A 192 4.81 -21.89 -4.12
C LEU A 192 4.72 -20.76 -5.17
N LEU A 193 5.88 -20.29 -5.63
CA LEU A 193 6.08 -19.18 -6.57
C LEU A 193 5.60 -17.80 -6.06
N ARG A 194 5.24 -17.68 -4.79
CA ARG A 194 4.82 -16.41 -4.18
C ARG A 194 5.97 -15.75 -3.45
N TRP A 195 5.91 -14.44 -3.36
CA TRP A 195 6.89 -13.63 -2.63
C TRP A 195 6.26 -12.31 -2.20
N ASP A 196 6.74 -11.72 -1.14
CA ASP A 196 6.44 -10.37 -0.75
C ASP A 196 7.65 -9.44 -1.00
N GLU A 197 7.41 -8.14 -0.92
CA GLU A 197 8.45 -7.14 -1.19
C GLU A 197 9.66 -7.29 -0.25
N GLU A 198 9.41 -7.59 1.02
CA GLU A 198 10.46 -7.75 2.03
C GLU A 198 11.30 -9.01 1.77
N GLY A 199 10.64 -10.12 1.45
CA GLY A 199 11.30 -11.37 1.07
C GLY A 199 12.14 -11.22 -0.20
N ALA A 200 11.59 -10.57 -1.24
CA ALA A 200 12.29 -10.30 -2.49
C ALA A 200 13.56 -9.47 -2.27
N VAL A 201 13.45 -8.36 -1.54
CA VAL A 201 14.58 -7.47 -1.24
C VAL A 201 15.68 -8.21 -0.44
N LYS A 202 15.29 -9.01 0.56
CA LYS A 202 16.24 -9.85 1.33
C LYS A 202 16.94 -10.89 0.45
N GLN A 203 16.25 -11.50 -0.50
CA GLN A 203 16.82 -12.46 -1.43
C GLN A 203 17.84 -11.79 -2.36
N ILE A 204 17.54 -10.61 -2.92
CA ILE A 204 18.46 -9.86 -3.78
C ILE A 204 19.72 -9.41 -2.99
N ALA A 205 19.55 -9.04 -1.72
CA ALA A 205 20.66 -8.62 -0.82
C ALA A 205 21.52 -9.79 -0.33
N ARG A 206 21.03 -11.04 -0.47
CA ARG A 206 21.65 -12.22 0.11
C ARG A 206 23.11 -12.38 -0.33
N GLY A 207 24.00 -12.56 0.65
CA GLY A 207 25.44 -12.74 0.43
C GLY A 207 26.21 -11.47 0.10
N LYS A 208 25.58 -10.31 0.01
CA LYS A 208 26.22 -9.03 -0.34
C LYS A 208 26.67 -8.22 0.87
N GLY A 209 26.24 -8.60 2.08
CA GLY A 209 26.55 -7.85 3.31
C GLY A 209 25.90 -6.46 3.36
N VAL A 210 24.80 -6.27 2.63
CA VAL A 210 24.02 -5.03 2.57
C VAL A 210 22.58 -5.33 2.96
N ASP A 211 21.88 -4.30 3.43
CA ASP A 211 20.45 -4.31 3.65
C ASP A 211 19.82 -3.19 2.84
N PHE A 212 18.67 -3.44 2.22
CA PHE A 212 18.00 -2.47 1.35
C PHE A 212 16.80 -1.87 2.07
N SER A 213 16.62 -0.57 1.91
CA SER A 213 15.42 0.10 2.37
C SER A 213 14.22 -0.27 1.49
N ARG A 214 13.05 -0.46 2.11
CA ARG A 214 11.78 -0.60 1.36
C ARG A 214 11.39 0.65 0.57
N TYR A 215 12.01 1.79 0.85
CA TYR A 215 11.73 3.06 0.18
C TYR A 215 12.76 3.41 -0.89
N ASP A 216 13.97 2.89 -0.76
CA ASP A 216 15.05 3.06 -1.73
C ASP A 216 15.95 1.82 -1.68
N ALA A 217 15.82 0.97 -2.68
CA ALA A 217 16.58 -0.27 -2.79
C ALA A 217 17.80 -0.18 -3.71
N ARG A 218 18.33 1.02 -3.94
CA ARG A 218 19.59 1.26 -4.67
C ARG A 218 20.81 1.09 -3.77
#